data_f7230285b6d1cd726a8aa0234726ecc7
#
_entry.id   f7230285b6d1cd726a8aa0234726ecc7
#
_cell.length_a   1.000
_cell.length_b   1.000
_cell.length_c   1.000
_cell.angle_alpha   90.00
_cell.angle_beta   90.00
_cell.angle_gamma   90.00
#
_symmetry.space_group_name_H-M   'P 1'
#
loop_
_entity.id
_entity.type
_entity.pdbx_description
1 polymer ?
#
loop_
_entity_poly.entity_id
_entity_poly.type
_entity_poly.pdbx_seq_one_letter_code
_entity_poly.pdbx_strand_id
1 'polypeptide(L)'
;IGGVLGANRGTCNNCFVISGYGDATKGATVTDTLDASTLGAAFEKGETLPVLAWEKNISTENPVKAGFVEKTALSAELASYIRAAVESAKKRAGVTDTMLGNSDYLAGVSSTATDWLALGMGRFASDDGKTLIDDGNGYEAYLDAMKTYIETTYAENGGKLHRVKATEWHRAVVTIAALGG
;
A
#
# COMPACT_ATOMS: atom_id res chain seq x y z
N ILE A 1 -17.80 0.54 -16.59
CA ILE A 1 -17.18 -0.02 -15.37
C ILE A 1 -17.17 -1.53 -15.56
N GLY A 2 -16.00 -2.17 -15.47
CA GLY A 2 -15.87 -3.61 -15.61
C GLY A 2 -15.91 -4.29 -14.24
N GLY A 3 -16.62 -5.41 -14.11
CA GLY A 3 -16.67 -6.19 -12.88
C GLY A 3 -15.33 -6.86 -12.56
N VAL A 4 -14.76 -7.57 -13.55
CA VAL A 4 -13.46 -8.25 -13.44
C VAL A 4 -12.39 -7.46 -14.17
N LEU A 5 -12.70 -6.97 -15.36
CA LEU A 5 -11.78 -6.22 -16.21
C LEU A 5 -12.43 -4.93 -16.68
N GLY A 6 -11.74 -3.80 -16.56
CA GLY A 6 -12.16 -2.54 -17.14
C GLY A 6 -12.03 -2.49 -18.67
N ALA A 7 -10.99 -3.14 -19.20
CA ALA A 7 -10.78 -3.38 -20.63
C ALA A 7 -10.04 -4.71 -20.80
N ASN A 8 -10.51 -5.53 -21.73
CA ASN A 8 -9.87 -6.80 -22.07
C ASN A 8 -9.39 -6.77 -23.53
N ARG A 9 -8.10 -7.01 -23.76
CA ARG A 9 -7.48 -7.18 -25.07
C ARG A 9 -7.00 -8.60 -25.32
N GLY A 10 -7.24 -9.50 -24.38
CA GLY A 10 -6.87 -10.92 -24.44
C GLY A 10 -8.05 -11.83 -24.14
N THR A 11 -7.76 -13.10 -23.89
CA THR A 11 -8.75 -14.09 -23.48
C THR A 11 -8.94 -14.06 -21.96
N CYS A 12 -10.18 -14.01 -21.52
CA CYS A 12 -10.54 -14.10 -20.12
C CYS A 12 -11.12 -15.51 -19.87
N ASN A 13 -10.41 -16.34 -19.13
CA ASN A 13 -10.84 -17.69 -18.79
C ASN A 13 -11.18 -17.79 -17.30
N ASN A 14 -12.25 -18.52 -16.97
CA ASN A 14 -12.70 -18.74 -15.59
C ASN A 14 -12.91 -17.44 -14.80
N CYS A 15 -13.39 -16.41 -15.47
CA CYS A 15 -13.77 -15.15 -14.83
C CYS A 15 -15.27 -15.11 -14.67
N PHE A 16 -15.73 -14.77 -13.47
CA PHE A 16 -17.14 -14.68 -13.12
C PHE A 16 -17.49 -13.27 -12.67
N VAL A 17 -18.70 -12.86 -12.94
CA VAL A 17 -19.25 -11.57 -12.48
C VAL A 17 -20.70 -11.79 -12.03
N ILE A 18 -21.05 -11.18 -10.91
CA ILE A 18 -22.42 -11.20 -10.42
C ILE A 18 -23.31 -10.35 -11.34
N SER A 19 -24.49 -10.85 -11.64
CA SER A 19 -25.50 -10.13 -12.44
C SER A 19 -25.73 -8.72 -11.90
N GLY A 20 -25.79 -7.76 -12.80
CA GLY A 20 -25.91 -6.32 -12.48
C GLY A 20 -24.60 -5.56 -12.26
N TYR A 21 -23.46 -6.25 -12.11
CA TYR A 21 -22.15 -5.61 -11.92
C TYR A 21 -21.23 -5.66 -13.14
N GLY A 22 -21.62 -6.38 -14.17
CA GLY A 22 -20.87 -6.49 -15.42
C GLY A 22 -21.60 -7.31 -16.47
N ASP A 23 -20.95 -7.58 -17.58
CA ASP A 23 -21.49 -8.35 -18.69
C ASP A 23 -20.53 -9.44 -19.19
N ALA A 24 -21.04 -10.37 -19.98
CA ALA A 24 -20.27 -11.46 -20.56
C ALA A 24 -19.51 -11.08 -21.84
N THR A 25 -19.64 -9.86 -22.37
CA THR A 25 -19.08 -9.47 -23.67
C THR A 25 -17.57 -9.44 -23.69
N LYS A 26 -16.93 -9.45 -22.50
CA LYS A 26 -15.47 -9.47 -22.33
C LYS A 26 -14.95 -10.86 -21.92
N GLY A 27 -15.73 -11.91 -22.08
CA GLY A 27 -15.32 -13.28 -21.78
C GLY A 27 -15.52 -13.71 -20.33
N ALA A 28 -16.19 -12.92 -19.50
CA ALA A 28 -16.62 -13.34 -18.17
C ALA A 28 -17.95 -14.07 -18.22
N THR A 29 -18.15 -15.05 -17.34
CA THR A 29 -19.45 -15.69 -17.13
C THR A 29 -20.26 -14.87 -16.14
N VAL A 30 -21.44 -14.42 -16.56
CA VAL A 30 -22.39 -13.76 -15.65
C VAL A 30 -23.15 -14.81 -14.86
N THR A 31 -23.22 -14.65 -13.55
CA THR A 31 -23.96 -15.53 -12.64
C THR A 31 -24.74 -14.71 -11.62
N ASP A 32 -25.88 -15.22 -11.19
CA ASP A 32 -26.67 -14.59 -10.13
C ASP A 32 -26.09 -14.85 -8.75
N THR A 33 -25.32 -15.93 -8.61
CA THR A 33 -24.66 -16.31 -7.37
C THR A 33 -23.22 -16.72 -7.66
N LEU A 34 -22.31 -16.30 -6.80
CA LEU A 34 -20.95 -16.84 -6.76
C LEU A 34 -20.89 -17.88 -5.65
N ASP A 35 -20.75 -19.14 -6.02
CA ASP A 35 -20.51 -20.22 -5.07
C ASP A 35 -19.19 -20.95 -5.38
N ALA A 36 -18.69 -21.72 -4.41
CA ALA A 36 -17.41 -22.40 -4.54
C ALA A 36 -17.39 -23.42 -5.68
N SER A 37 -18.53 -24.04 -5.99
CA SER A 37 -18.63 -25.03 -7.07
C SER A 37 -18.50 -24.37 -8.45
N THR A 38 -19.00 -23.15 -8.59
CA THR A 38 -18.88 -22.34 -9.81
C THR A 38 -17.45 -21.86 -10.03
N LEU A 39 -16.77 -21.45 -8.95
CA LEU A 39 -15.41 -20.88 -9.01
C LEU A 39 -14.32 -21.95 -9.16
N GLY A 40 -14.61 -23.20 -8.82
CA GLY A 40 -13.69 -24.33 -8.97
C GLY A 40 -12.90 -24.67 -7.70
N ALA A 41 -12.02 -25.67 -7.80
CA ALA A 41 -11.37 -26.32 -6.66
C ALA A 41 -10.47 -25.43 -5.79
N ALA A 42 -10.11 -24.23 -6.27
CA ALA A 42 -9.36 -23.27 -5.47
C ALA A 42 -10.21 -22.55 -4.43
N PHE A 43 -11.55 -22.72 -4.48
CA PHE A 43 -12.50 -22.05 -3.59
C PHE A 43 -13.29 -23.05 -2.76
N GLU A 44 -13.64 -22.65 -1.56
CA GLU A 44 -14.51 -23.38 -0.65
C GLU A 44 -15.67 -22.48 -0.16
N LYS A 45 -16.72 -23.12 0.37
CA LYS A 45 -17.85 -22.39 0.92
C LYS A 45 -17.43 -21.59 2.16
N GLY A 46 -17.57 -20.27 2.09
CA GLY A 46 -17.53 -19.35 3.22
C GLY A 46 -18.92 -19.06 3.79
N GLU A 47 -19.00 -18.19 4.80
CA GLU A 47 -20.28 -17.82 5.44
C GLU A 47 -21.19 -17.00 4.51
N THR A 48 -20.63 -16.03 3.81
CA THR A 48 -21.35 -15.11 2.91
C THR A 48 -20.87 -15.20 1.46
N LEU A 49 -19.58 -15.39 1.27
CA LEU A 49 -18.94 -15.50 -0.04
C LEU A 49 -17.99 -16.70 -0.05
N PRO A 50 -17.71 -17.28 -1.23
CA PRO A 50 -16.65 -18.26 -1.36
C PRO A 50 -15.32 -17.70 -0.91
N VAL A 51 -14.53 -18.51 -0.21
CA VAL A 51 -13.16 -18.19 0.25
C VAL A 51 -12.17 -19.08 -0.48
N LEU A 52 -10.94 -18.63 -0.59
CA LEU A 52 -9.89 -19.48 -1.14
C LEU A 52 -9.63 -20.66 -0.20
N ALA A 53 -9.48 -21.86 -0.75
CA ALA A 53 -9.33 -23.08 0.05
C ALA A 53 -8.20 -23.01 1.09
N TRP A 54 -7.12 -22.26 0.79
CA TRP A 54 -6.02 -22.01 1.73
C TRP A 54 -6.38 -21.03 2.85
N GLU A 55 -7.37 -20.14 2.65
CA GLU A 55 -7.81 -19.17 3.67
C GLU A 55 -8.57 -19.84 4.82
N LYS A 56 -9.15 -21.01 4.59
CA LYS A 56 -9.90 -21.75 5.62
C LYS A 56 -9.03 -22.17 6.81
N ASN A 57 -7.73 -22.30 6.60
CA ASN A 57 -6.76 -22.63 7.64
C ASN A 57 -6.17 -21.39 8.33
N ILE A 58 -6.63 -20.18 7.94
CA ILE A 58 -6.22 -18.94 8.56
C ILE A 58 -7.10 -18.72 9.79
N SER A 59 -6.48 -18.64 10.97
CA SER A 59 -7.20 -18.33 12.20
C SER A 59 -7.97 -17.01 12.04
N THR A 60 -9.30 -17.07 12.24
CA THR A 60 -10.18 -15.91 12.14
C THR A 60 -9.95 -14.87 13.24
N GLU A 61 -9.20 -15.21 14.28
CA GLU A 61 -8.88 -14.28 15.37
C GLU A 61 -7.99 -13.12 14.94
N ASN A 62 -7.28 -13.25 13.83
CA ASN A 62 -6.52 -12.13 13.25
C ASN A 62 -6.20 -12.35 11.76
N PRO A 63 -7.16 -12.12 10.85
CA PRO A 63 -6.97 -12.32 9.40
C PRO A 63 -5.85 -11.46 8.82
N VAL A 64 -5.49 -10.36 9.49
CA VAL A 64 -4.37 -9.49 9.09
C VAL A 64 -3.01 -10.12 9.46
N LYS A 65 -2.96 -11.03 10.44
CA LYS A 65 -1.71 -11.72 10.82
C LYS A 65 -1.34 -12.89 9.91
N ALA A 66 -2.29 -13.44 9.19
CA ALA A 66 -2.08 -14.68 8.44
C ALA A 66 -1.24 -14.54 7.16
N GLY A 67 -1.04 -13.35 6.66
CA GLY A 67 -0.13 -13.05 5.54
C GLY A 67 1.12 -12.28 5.93
N PHE A 68 1.26 -11.93 7.18
CA PHE A 68 2.45 -11.25 7.69
C PHE A 68 3.29 -12.26 8.47
N VAL A 69 4.47 -12.55 7.97
CA VAL A 69 5.55 -13.15 8.77
C VAL A 69 5.62 -12.33 10.06
N GLU A 70 5.51 -12.99 11.22
CA GLU A 70 5.77 -12.32 12.48
C GLU A 70 7.05 -11.52 12.34
N LYS A 71 6.99 -10.25 12.71
CA LYS A 71 8.13 -9.36 12.66
C LYS A 71 9.20 -9.95 13.57
N THR A 72 10.08 -10.77 13.00
CA THR A 72 11.30 -11.15 13.69
C THR A 72 12.07 -9.89 13.98
N ALA A 73 12.51 -9.77 15.23
CA ALA A 73 13.38 -8.67 15.64
C ALA A 73 14.47 -8.47 14.59
N LEU A 74 14.58 -7.23 14.11
CA LEU A 74 15.59 -6.90 13.11
C LEU A 74 16.95 -7.17 13.76
N SER A 75 17.82 -7.98 13.15
CA SER A 75 19.12 -8.23 13.73
C SER A 75 19.86 -6.91 13.92
N ALA A 76 20.61 -6.77 15.00
CA ALA A 76 21.38 -5.56 15.29
C ALA A 76 22.32 -5.18 14.13
N GLU A 77 22.81 -6.18 13.43
CA GLU A 77 23.65 -6.02 12.24
C GLU A 77 22.87 -5.38 11.09
N LEU A 78 21.68 -5.90 10.77
CA LEU A 78 20.83 -5.33 9.72
C LEU A 78 20.40 -3.91 10.06
N ALA A 79 20.04 -3.64 11.33
CA ALA A 79 19.73 -2.31 11.81
C ALA A 79 20.90 -1.33 11.61
N SER A 80 22.14 -1.78 11.83
CA SER A 80 23.32 -0.96 11.62
C SER A 80 23.53 -0.61 10.14
N TYR A 81 23.33 -1.57 9.23
CA TYR A 81 23.41 -1.30 7.78
C TYR A 81 22.35 -0.32 7.30
N ILE A 82 21.13 -0.42 7.81
CA ILE A 82 20.06 0.51 7.45
C ILE A 82 20.39 1.93 7.91
N ARG A 83 20.84 2.11 9.15
CA ARG A 83 21.28 3.41 9.65
C ARG A 83 22.43 3.97 8.81
N ALA A 84 23.43 3.15 8.51
CA ALA A 84 24.56 3.56 7.67
C ALA A 84 24.12 3.98 6.26
N ALA A 85 23.14 3.31 5.68
CA ALA A 85 22.56 3.66 4.38
C ALA A 85 21.87 5.03 4.42
N VAL A 86 21.08 5.31 5.46
CA VAL A 86 20.41 6.60 5.63
C VAL A 86 21.42 7.72 5.87
N GLU A 87 22.40 7.51 6.75
CA GLU A 87 23.47 8.49 6.99
C GLU A 87 24.29 8.77 5.72
N SER A 88 24.55 7.74 4.92
CA SER A 88 25.21 7.91 3.63
C SER A 88 24.35 8.72 2.65
N ALA A 89 23.02 8.53 2.68
CA ALA A 89 22.09 9.31 1.87
C ALA A 89 22.03 10.77 2.32
N LYS A 90 21.95 11.03 3.63
CA LYS A 90 22.05 12.39 4.21
C LYS A 90 23.32 13.10 3.76
N LYS A 91 24.46 12.43 3.88
CA LYS A 91 25.74 12.98 3.46
C LYS A 91 25.78 13.34 1.97
N ARG A 92 25.26 12.47 1.10
CA ARG A 92 25.18 12.74 -0.35
C ARG A 92 24.25 13.91 -0.68
N ALA A 93 23.15 14.05 0.06
CA ALA A 93 22.19 15.13 -0.09
C ALA A 93 22.68 16.46 0.55
N GLY A 94 23.82 16.45 1.27
CA GLY A 94 24.29 17.62 2.01
C GLY A 94 23.41 17.99 3.21
N VAL A 95 22.63 17.04 3.73
CA VAL A 95 21.69 17.24 4.84
C VAL A 95 22.39 16.89 6.13
N THR A 96 22.37 17.81 7.09
CA THR A 96 23.00 17.61 8.40
C THR A 96 22.00 17.34 9.51
N ASP A 97 20.72 17.58 9.26
CA ASP A 97 19.66 17.57 10.25
C ASP A 97 18.66 16.45 9.98
N THR A 98 17.48 16.77 9.50
CA THR A 98 16.45 15.78 9.16
C THR A 98 16.46 15.48 7.67
N MET A 99 16.34 14.21 7.31
CA MET A 99 16.25 13.79 5.90
C MET A 99 14.91 14.23 5.30
N LEU A 100 13.83 13.80 5.92
CA LEU A 100 12.47 14.07 5.42
C LEU A 100 12.02 15.51 5.63
N GLY A 101 12.58 16.20 6.62
CA GLY A 101 12.31 17.63 6.86
C GLY A 101 13.12 18.58 5.97
N ASN A 102 14.00 18.06 5.14
CA ASN A 102 14.76 18.88 4.19
C ASN A 102 13.83 19.45 3.11
N SER A 103 14.11 20.70 2.69
CA SER A 103 13.29 21.43 1.71
C SER A 103 13.07 20.68 0.40
N ASP A 104 14.08 19.97 -0.10
CA ASP A 104 13.99 19.23 -1.36
C ASP A 104 13.07 18.02 -1.24
N TYR A 105 13.08 17.34 -0.08
CA TYR A 105 12.18 16.23 0.20
C TYR A 105 10.74 16.70 0.43
N LEU A 106 10.56 17.81 1.16
CA LEU A 106 9.25 18.42 1.36
C LEU A 106 8.64 18.91 0.05
N ALA A 107 9.44 19.52 -0.82
CA ALA A 107 9.00 19.90 -2.17
C ALA A 107 8.69 18.69 -3.07
N GLY A 108 9.27 17.54 -2.75
CA GLY A 108 9.08 16.29 -3.50
C GLY A 108 7.98 15.37 -2.97
N VAL A 109 7.17 15.77 -1.99
CA VAL A 109 6.08 14.93 -1.46
C VAL A 109 5.14 14.49 -2.57
N SER A 110 4.60 13.29 -2.41
CA SER A 110 3.79 12.62 -3.45
C SER A 110 4.55 12.27 -4.73
N SER A 111 5.88 12.33 -4.72
CA SER A 111 6.70 11.72 -5.77
C SER A 111 7.09 10.29 -5.41
N THR A 112 7.37 9.47 -6.42
CA THR A 112 7.79 8.09 -6.20
C THR A 112 9.08 8.00 -5.39
N ALA A 113 10.04 8.89 -5.61
CA ALA A 113 11.34 8.84 -4.95
C ALA A 113 11.25 9.17 -3.46
N THR A 114 10.57 10.26 -3.10
CA THR A 114 10.49 10.73 -1.73
C THR A 114 9.54 9.90 -0.88
N ASP A 115 8.38 9.51 -1.42
CA ASP A 115 7.41 8.71 -0.68
C ASP A 115 7.93 7.31 -0.35
N TRP A 116 8.65 6.65 -1.24
CA TRP A 116 9.24 5.34 -0.95
C TRP A 116 10.36 5.42 0.08
N LEU A 117 11.15 6.51 0.09
CA LEU A 117 12.13 6.74 1.15
C LEU A 117 11.42 6.95 2.50
N ALA A 118 10.42 7.83 2.53
CA ALA A 118 9.65 8.12 3.74
C ALA A 118 8.98 6.85 4.30
N LEU A 119 8.35 6.06 3.45
CA LEU A 119 7.78 4.76 3.81
C LEU A 119 8.84 3.81 4.37
N GLY A 120 9.98 3.70 3.70
CA GLY A 120 11.09 2.86 4.16
C GLY A 120 11.58 3.27 5.54
N MET A 121 11.85 4.55 5.75
CA MET A 121 12.30 5.08 7.04
C MET A 121 11.25 4.87 8.15
N GLY A 122 9.98 5.17 7.87
CA GLY A 122 8.90 5.04 8.86
C GLY A 122 8.54 3.58 9.21
N ARG A 123 8.80 2.63 8.31
CA ARG A 123 8.50 1.19 8.57
C ARG A 123 9.58 0.47 9.36
N PHE A 124 10.79 1.00 9.45
CA PHE A 124 11.81 0.44 10.32
C PHE A 124 11.55 0.86 11.77
N ALA A 125 10.94 -0.03 12.51
CA ALA A 125 10.70 0.14 13.92
C ALA A 125 11.45 -0.91 14.73
N SER A 126 11.87 -0.55 15.93
CA SER A 126 12.40 -1.48 16.92
C SER A 126 11.27 -2.33 17.53
N ASP A 127 11.63 -3.30 18.38
CA ASP A 127 10.67 -4.16 19.08
C ASP A 127 9.77 -3.38 20.06
N ASP A 128 10.21 -2.22 20.51
CA ASP A 128 9.45 -1.29 21.35
C ASP A 128 8.52 -0.37 20.53
N GLY A 129 8.42 -0.59 19.23
CA GLY A 129 7.57 0.18 18.32
C GLY A 129 8.15 1.53 17.90
N LYS A 130 9.34 1.90 18.39
CA LYS A 130 10.01 3.12 17.98
C LYS A 130 10.71 2.95 16.66
N THR A 131 10.74 4.00 15.87
CA THR A 131 11.47 4.02 14.60
C THR A 131 12.97 3.87 14.84
N LEU A 132 13.61 2.91 14.16
CA LEU A 132 15.06 2.69 14.24
C LEU A 132 15.88 3.83 13.63
N ILE A 133 15.26 4.62 12.77
CA ILE A 133 15.89 5.76 12.11
C ILE A 133 15.33 7.00 12.78
N ASP A 134 16.16 7.64 13.58
CA ASP A 134 15.85 8.94 14.14
C ASP A 134 16.02 10.01 13.05
N ASP A 135 14.94 10.69 12.74
CA ASP A 135 14.90 11.81 11.79
C ASP A 135 14.38 13.11 12.46
N GLY A 136 14.44 13.18 13.77
CA GLY A 136 13.92 14.32 14.54
C GLY A 136 12.46 14.62 14.19
N ASN A 137 12.17 15.87 13.83
CA ASN A 137 10.84 16.30 13.40
C ASN A 137 10.57 16.04 11.90
N GLY A 138 11.46 15.33 11.20
CA GLY A 138 11.33 15.09 9.75
C GLY A 138 10.08 14.34 9.37
N TYR A 139 9.65 13.37 10.18
CA TYR A 139 8.42 12.60 9.96
C TYR A 139 7.17 13.48 10.02
N GLU A 140 7.07 14.32 11.05
CA GLU A 140 5.96 15.27 11.21
C GLU A 140 5.93 16.29 10.07
N ALA A 141 7.08 16.90 9.76
CA ALA A 141 7.21 17.85 8.67
C ALA A 141 6.79 17.23 7.31
N TYR A 142 7.17 15.98 7.05
CA TYR A 142 6.78 15.29 5.81
C TYR A 142 5.27 14.98 5.77
N LEU A 143 4.68 14.57 6.89
CA LEU A 143 3.23 14.36 7.00
C LEU A 143 2.44 15.65 6.75
N ASP A 144 2.87 16.76 7.32
CA ASP A 144 2.23 18.06 7.12
C ASP A 144 2.33 18.53 5.66
N ALA A 145 3.50 18.35 5.05
CA ALA A 145 3.68 18.65 3.64
C ALA A 145 2.81 17.74 2.74
N MET A 146 2.72 16.44 3.06
CA MET A 146 1.86 15.49 2.36
C MET A 146 0.38 15.85 2.49
N LYS A 147 -0.08 16.23 3.68
CA LYS A 147 -1.43 16.70 3.92
C LYS A 147 -1.75 17.93 3.08
N THR A 148 -0.88 18.92 3.11
CA THR A 148 -1.03 20.15 2.32
C THR A 148 -1.10 19.83 0.83
N TYR A 149 -0.23 18.95 0.33
CA TYR A 149 -0.24 18.52 -1.07
C TYR A 149 -1.56 17.83 -1.43
N ILE A 150 -2.05 16.91 -0.58
CA ILE A 150 -3.29 16.19 -0.82
C ILE A 150 -4.47 17.15 -0.88
N GLU A 151 -4.61 18.04 0.12
CA GLU A 151 -5.71 19.00 0.19
C GLU A 151 -5.74 19.93 -1.02
N THR A 152 -4.58 20.48 -1.39
CA THR A 152 -4.44 21.38 -2.55
C THR A 152 -4.74 20.65 -3.86
N THR A 153 -4.08 19.52 -4.09
CA THR A 153 -4.22 18.77 -5.33
C THR A 153 -5.63 18.21 -5.50
N TYR A 154 -6.25 17.77 -4.40
CA TYR A 154 -7.64 17.29 -4.41
C TYR A 154 -8.61 18.39 -4.81
N ALA A 155 -8.45 19.59 -4.25
CA ALA A 155 -9.28 20.73 -4.58
C ALA A 155 -9.11 21.16 -6.05
N GLU A 156 -7.86 21.25 -6.52
CA GLU A 156 -7.53 21.67 -7.89
C GLU A 156 -7.97 20.67 -8.97
N ASN A 157 -7.93 19.37 -8.66
CA ASN A 157 -8.23 18.30 -9.61
C ASN A 157 -9.64 17.70 -9.48
N GLY A 158 -10.57 18.43 -8.85
CA GLY A 158 -11.97 17.98 -8.74
C GLY A 158 -12.12 16.67 -7.98
N GLY A 159 -11.44 16.54 -6.85
CA GLY A 159 -11.53 15.37 -5.96
C GLY A 159 -10.60 14.22 -6.32
N LYS A 160 -9.45 14.48 -6.93
CA LYS A 160 -8.48 13.45 -7.33
C LYS A 160 -7.04 13.91 -7.07
N LEU A 161 -6.19 13.01 -6.60
CA LEU A 161 -4.73 13.27 -6.54
C LEU A 161 -4.07 13.17 -7.91
N HIS A 162 -4.64 12.37 -8.81
CA HIS A 162 -4.18 12.27 -10.18
C HIS A 162 -5.36 12.01 -11.11
N ARG A 163 -5.34 12.66 -12.27
CA ARG A 163 -6.47 12.61 -13.23
C ARG A 163 -6.80 11.18 -13.70
N VAL A 164 -5.82 10.29 -13.78
CA VAL A 164 -5.98 8.95 -14.36
C VAL A 164 -5.52 7.83 -13.42
N LYS A 165 -4.48 8.07 -12.60
CA LYS A 165 -3.83 7.01 -11.81
C LYS A 165 -4.43 6.93 -10.40
N ALA A 166 -4.98 5.77 -10.03
CA ALA A 166 -5.38 5.46 -8.66
C ALA A 166 -4.18 5.15 -7.73
N THR A 167 -3.03 4.79 -8.31
CA THR A 167 -1.80 4.45 -7.56
C THR A 167 -1.27 5.59 -6.70
N GLU A 168 -1.57 6.84 -7.05
CA GLU A 168 -1.19 8.01 -6.25
C GLU A 168 -1.88 7.99 -4.88
N TRP A 169 -3.15 7.60 -4.83
CA TRP A 169 -3.87 7.40 -3.58
C TRP A 169 -3.26 6.28 -2.74
N HIS A 170 -2.97 5.13 -3.37
CA HIS A 170 -2.40 3.99 -2.65
C HIS A 170 -1.05 4.33 -2.05
N ARG A 171 -0.18 5.01 -2.79
CA ARG A 171 1.13 5.44 -2.31
C ARG A 171 0.99 6.42 -1.14
N ALA A 172 0.14 7.44 -1.27
CA ALA A 172 -0.10 8.40 -0.20
C ALA A 172 -0.58 7.71 1.09
N VAL A 173 -1.58 6.81 1.00
CA VAL A 173 -2.12 6.08 2.16
C VAL A 173 -1.03 5.24 2.85
N VAL A 174 -0.26 4.45 2.09
CA VAL A 174 0.77 3.59 2.71
C VAL A 174 1.92 4.40 3.31
N THR A 175 2.26 5.55 2.70
CA THR A 175 3.28 6.46 3.24
C THR A 175 2.81 7.11 4.53
N ILE A 176 1.60 7.68 4.55
CA ILE A 176 1.00 8.29 5.74
C ILE A 176 0.94 7.26 6.89
N ALA A 177 0.39 6.08 6.64
CA ALA A 177 0.31 5.02 7.64
C ALA A 177 1.68 4.55 8.14
N ALA A 178 2.70 4.57 7.30
CA ALA A 178 4.07 4.21 7.70
C ALA A 178 4.71 5.25 8.62
N LEU A 179 4.32 6.51 8.48
CA LEU A 179 4.83 7.64 9.26
C LEU A 179 4.01 7.90 10.55
N GLY A 180 2.93 7.15 10.78
CA GLY A 180 2.12 7.26 12.00
C GLY A 180 0.96 8.25 11.90
N GLY A 181 0.57 8.60 10.66
CA GLY A 181 -0.59 9.47 10.38
C GLY A 181 -1.88 8.68 10.18
#